data_f51604b3dda3a97977a2c2ecfd215cf1
#
_entry.id   f51604b3dda3a97977a2c2ecfd215cf1
#
_cell.length_a   1.000
_cell.length_b   1.000
_cell.length_c   1.000
_cell.angle_alpha   90.00
_cell.angle_beta   90.00
_cell.angle_gamma   90.00
#
_symmetry.space_group_name_H-M   'P 1'
#
loop_
_entity.id
_entity.type
_entity.pdbx_description
1 polymer ?
#
loop_
_entity_poly.entity_id
_entity_poly.type
_entity_poly.pdbx_seq_one_letter_code
_entity_poly.pdbx_strand_id
1 'polypeptide(L)'
;MDDFPFLSPEFARYLRKELPQLKAIALDVLSVDSAVCGEEMGFAAHHALLEVSEAFPERTLRIFEDVNIGALAGISNIQAVCAFPVRWVGLEAAPIAMVAII
;
A
#
# COMPACT_ATOMS: atom_id res chain seq x y z
N MET A 1 11.79 -18.54 -4.26
CA MET A 1 10.66 -17.61 -4.47
C MET A 1 11.04 -16.64 -5.57
N ASP A 2 10.21 -16.54 -6.59
CA ASP A 2 10.43 -15.56 -7.64
C ASP A 2 10.07 -14.17 -7.12
N ASP A 3 10.80 -13.16 -7.57
CA ASP A 3 10.48 -11.79 -7.23
C ASP A 3 9.28 -11.31 -8.08
N PHE A 4 8.60 -10.30 -7.61
CA PHE A 4 7.48 -9.66 -8.29
C PHE A 4 7.79 -8.15 -8.43
N PRO A 5 7.05 -7.41 -9.26
CA PRO A 5 7.22 -5.97 -9.34
C PRO A 5 7.05 -5.32 -7.97
N PHE A 6 7.89 -4.36 -7.66
CA PHE A 6 7.87 -3.64 -6.38
C PHE A 6 8.10 -2.15 -6.62
N LEU A 7 7.80 -1.35 -5.61
CA LEU A 7 7.96 0.10 -5.70
C LEU A 7 9.35 0.52 -5.25
N SER A 8 9.93 1.52 -5.95
CA SER A 8 11.14 2.16 -5.45
C SER A 8 10.80 3.13 -4.32
N PRO A 9 11.71 3.35 -3.36
CA PRO A 9 11.49 4.35 -2.32
C PRO A 9 11.35 5.76 -2.90
N GLU A 10 12.01 6.06 -4.02
CA GLU A 10 11.90 7.34 -4.72
C GLU A 10 10.48 7.57 -5.24
N PHE A 11 9.88 6.54 -5.84
CA PHE A 11 8.51 6.62 -6.32
C PHE A 11 7.51 6.76 -5.16
N ALA A 12 7.75 6.04 -4.07
CA ALA A 12 6.93 6.16 -2.87
C ALA A 12 6.94 7.58 -2.30
N ARG A 13 8.12 8.20 -2.22
CA ARG A 13 8.23 9.60 -1.79
C ARG A 13 7.56 10.57 -2.76
N TYR A 14 7.69 10.30 -4.07
CA TYR A 14 7.00 11.08 -5.10
C TYR A 14 5.48 11.06 -4.90
N LEU A 15 4.90 9.89 -4.65
CA LEU A 15 3.47 9.78 -4.39
C LEU A 15 3.03 10.64 -3.21
N ARG A 16 3.76 10.59 -2.10
CA ARG A 16 3.41 11.39 -0.93
C ARG A 16 3.54 12.89 -1.17
N LYS A 17 4.55 13.29 -1.92
CA LYS A 17 4.81 14.72 -2.21
C LYS A 17 3.81 15.29 -3.20
N GLU A 18 3.57 14.58 -4.31
CA GLU A 18 2.78 15.10 -5.42
C GLU A 18 1.28 14.82 -5.26
N LEU A 19 0.90 13.83 -4.45
CA LEU A 19 -0.49 13.47 -4.20
C LEU A 19 -0.78 13.54 -2.70
N PRO A 20 -0.80 14.75 -2.11
CA PRO A 20 -0.97 14.89 -0.65
C PRO A 20 -2.34 14.44 -0.14
N GLN A 21 -3.33 14.30 -1.02
CA GLN A 21 -4.66 13.80 -0.67
C GLN A 21 -4.81 12.29 -0.80
N LEU A 22 -3.77 11.61 -1.31
CA LEU A 22 -3.79 10.16 -1.42
C LEU A 22 -3.83 9.52 -0.03
N LYS A 23 -4.80 8.64 0.20
CA LYS A 23 -5.02 8.02 1.51
C LYS A 23 -4.62 6.55 1.57
N ALA A 24 -4.56 5.90 0.42
CA ALA A 24 -4.26 4.48 0.36
C ALA A 24 -3.73 4.11 -1.01
N ILE A 25 -2.92 3.07 -1.05
CA ILE A 25 -2.56 2.36 -2.29
C ILE A 25 -2.93 0.90 -2.13
N ALA A 26 -3.38 0.29 -3.22
CA ALA A 26 -3.73 -1.12 -3.24
C ALA A 26 -3.00 -1.79 -4.40
N LEU A 27 -2.40 -2.92 -4.13
CA LEU A 27 -1.54 -3.65 -5.06
C LEU A 27 -1.95 -5.12 -5.10
N ASP A 28 -1.77 -5.73 -6.25
CA ASP A 28 -2.03 -7.15 -6.47
C ASP A 28 -0.80 -8.04 -6.25
N VAL A 29 0.21 -7.51 -5.58
CA VAL A 29 1.42 -8.22 -5.20
C VAL A 29 1.52 -8.35 -3.68
N LEU A 30 2.34 -9.27 -3.21
CA LEU A 30 2.44 -9.59 -1.79
C LEU A 30 3.05 -8.47 -0.95
N SER A 31 3.85 -7.60 -1.56
CA SER A 31 4.50 -6.52 -0.83
C SER A 31 4.83 -5.35 -1.77
N VAL A 32 4.87 -4.14 -1.23
CA VAL A 32 5.40 -2.98 -1.94
C VAL A 32 6.92 -3.05 -2.09
N ASP A 33 7.60 -3.81 -1.23
CA ASP A 33 9.03 -4.07 -1.33
C ASP A 33 9.30 -5.41 -2.01
N SER A 34 10.55 -5.58 -2.51
CA SER A 34 10.98 -6.82 -3.14
C SER A 34 10.83 -8.01 -2.19
N ALA A 35 10.30 -9.12 -2.70
CA ALA A 35 10.24 -10.38 -1.95
C ALA A 35 11.62 -10.99 -1.72
N VAL A 36 12.58 -10.71 -2.61
CA VAL A 36 13.92 -11.27 -2.57
C VAL A 36 14.88 -10.38 -1.81
N CYS A 37 14.83 -9.07 -2.06
CA CYS A 37 15.81 -8.10 -1.54
C CYS A 37 15.22 -7.15 -0.49
N GLY A 38 13.92 -7.23 -0.20
CA GLY A 38 13.25 -6.27 0.69
C GLY A 38 13.91 -6.15 2.05
N GLU A 39 14.25 -7.27 2.67
CA GLU A 39 14.89 -7.28 3.98
C GLU A 39 16.27 -6.63 3.95
N GLU A 40 17.10 -6.95 2.95
CA GLU A 40 18.42 -6.34 2.78
C GLU A 40 18.34 -4.84 2.54
N MET A 41 17.28 -4.38 1.85
CA MET A 41 17.03 -2.97 1.57
C MET A 41 16.31 -2.27 2.72
N GLY A 42 16.04 -2.97 3.84
CA GLY A 42 15.39 -2.42 5.02
C GLY A 42 13.93 -2.04 4.79
N PHE A 43 13.23 -2.71 3.86
CA PHE A 43 11.85 -2.40 3.50
C PHE A 43 11.65 -0.93 3.16
N ALA A 44 12.53 -0.41 2.30
CA ALA A 44 12.64 1.01 2.01
C ALA A 44 11.35 1.63 1.46
N ALA A 45 10.57 0.89 0.65
CA ALA A 45 9.30 1.40 0.12
C ALA A 45 8.23 1.51 1.22
N HIS A 46 8.11 0.54 2.12
CA HIS A 46 7.23 0.65 3.29
C HIS A 46 7.59 1.87 4.13
N HIS A 47 8.87 2.05 4.44
CA HIS A 47 9.32 3.21 5.20
C HIS A 47 9.00 4.51 4.48
N ALA A 48 9.28 4.59 3.19
CA ALA A 48 9.02 5.80 2.41
C ALA A 48 7.54 6.17 2.37
N LEU A 49 6.64 5.17 2.34
CA LEU A 49 5.19 5.40 2.32
C LEU A 49 4.61 5.74 3.69
N LEU A 50 5.14 5.17 4.76
CA LEU A 50 4.51 5.19 6.09
C LEU A 50 5.26 6.03 7.11
N GLU A 51 6.53 6.34 6.88
CA GLU A 51 7.37 7.03 7.85
C GLU A 51 6.85 8.44 8.13
N VAL A 52 6.85 8.80 9.41
CA VAL A 52 6.59 10.19 9.84
C VAL A 52 7.93 10.89 9.92
N SER A 53 8.05 12.03 9.26
CA SER A 53 9.28 12.81 9.19
C SER A 53 8.96 14.30 9.16
N GLU A 54 9.98 15.12 9.16
CA GLU A 54 9.82 16.57 9.03
C GLU A 54 9.12 16.95 7.72
N ALA A 55 9.44 16.23 6.62
CA ALA A 55 8.80 16.45 5.32
C ALA A 55 7.36 15.93 5.29
N PHE A 56 7.07 14.87 6.05
CA PHE A 56 5.76 14.23 6.09
C PHE A 56 5.38 13.99 7.55
N PRO A 57 4.85 15.00 8.24
CA PRO A 57 4.62 14.93 9.69
C PRO A 57 3.44 14.04 10.10
N GLU A 58 2.61 13.61 9.15
CA GLU A 58 1.46 12.77 9.42
C GLU A 58 1.51 11.48 8.60
N ARG A 59 1.10 10.38 9.24
CA ARG A 59 0.91 9.11 8.55
C ARG A 59 -0.50 9.07 7.98
N THR A 60 -0.65 9.46 6.73
CA THR A 60 -1.94 9.51 6.05
C THR A 60 -2.20 8.34 5.12
N LEU A 61 -1.13 7.65 4.67
CA LEU A 61 -1.23 6.55 3.71
C LEU A 61 -1.43 5.20 4.40
N ARG A 62 -2.21 4.35 3.75
CA ARG A 62 -2.35 2.94 4.07
C ARG A 62 -1.94 2.10 2.87
N ILE A 63 -1.40 0.93 3.13
CA ILE A 63 -0.97 0.00 2.09
C ILE A 63 -1.85 -1.24 2.18
N PHE A 64 -2.50 -1.58 1.06
CA PHE A 64 -3.26 -2.81 0.91
C PHE A 64 -2.53 -3.70 -0.08
N GLU A 65 -2.00 -4.81 0.41
CA GLU A 65 -1.20 -5.74 -0.37
C GLU A 65 -2.00 -7.00 -0.69
N ASP A 66 -1.61 -7.71 -1.74
CA ASP A 66 -2.28 -8.94 -2.20
C ASP A 66 -3.79 -8.76 -2.48
N VAL A 67 -4.16 -7.62 -3.06
CA VAL A 67 -5.54 -7.30 -3.40
C VAL A 67 -5.91 -7.87 -4.77
N ASN A 68 -7.06 -8.50 -4.89
CA ASN A 68 -7.55 -9.02 -6.17
C ASN A 68 -8.06 -7.88 -7.07
N ILE A 69 -7.14 -7.11 -7.63
CA ILE A 69 -7.48 -5.99 -8.53
C ILE A 69 -8.11 -6.50 -9.83
N GLY A 70 -7.80 -7.72 -10.25
CA GLY A 70 -8.41 -8.34 -11.43
C GLY A 70 -9.92 -8.39 -11.38
N ALA A 71 -10.52 -8.42 -10.19
CA ALA A 71 -11.97 -8.37 -10.04
C ALA A 71 -12.58 -7.06 -10.56
N LEU A 72 -11.78 -6.02 -10.73
CA LEU A 72 -12.21 -4.72 -11.26
C LEU A 72 -11.98 -4.58 -12.76
N ALA A 73 -11.58 -5.62 -13.45
CA ALA A 73 -11.34 -5.57 -14.90
C ALA A 73 -12.60 -5.11 -15.62
N GLY A 74 -12.44 -4.12 -16.51
CA GLY A 74 -13.57 -3.53 -17.26
C GLY A 74 -14.39 -2.51 -16.45
N ILE A 75 -14.11 -2.29 -15.19
CA ILE A 75 -14.78 -1.27 -14.36
C ILE A 75 -14.00 0.05 -14.48
N SER A 76 -14.66 1.07 -15.01
CA SER A 76 -14.03 2.38 -15.22
C SER A 76 -14.31 3.40 -14.13
N ASN A 77 -15.30 3.14 -13.28
CA ASN A 77 -15.70 4.08 -12.25
C ASN A 77 -15.97 3.36 -10.92
N ILE A 78 -15.18 3.67 -9.93
CA ILE A 78 -15.34 3.16 -8.57
C ILE A 78 -15.78 4.33 -7.69
N GLN A 79 -16.97 4.22 -7.10
CA GLN A 79 -17.52 5.29 -6.27
C GLN A 79 -16.90 5.32 -4.89
N ALA A 80 -16.61 4.16 -4.32
CA ALA A 80 -16.04 4.05 -2.99
C ALA A 80 -15.36 2.69 -2.81
N VAL A 81 -14.45 2.63 -1.86
CA VAL A 81 -13.83 1.39 -1.41
C VAL A 81 -14.01 1.31 0.10
N CYS A 82 -14.52 0.18 0.56
CA CYS A 82 -14.67 -0.12 1.97
C CYS A 82 -13.67 -1.20 2.36
N ALA A 83 -12.94 -0.97 3.43
CA ALA A 83 -11.90 -1.88 3.91
C ALA A 83 -12.16 -2.20 5.39
N PHE A 84 -12.27 -3.49 5.71
CA PHE A 84 -12.65 -3.98 7.04
C PHE A 84 -11.53 -4.87 7.60
N PRO A 85 -10.55 -4.29 8.33
CA PRO A 85 -9.47 -5.08 8.91
C PRO A 85 -9.94 -5.89 10.11
N VAL A 86 -9.32 -7.04 10.34
CA VAL A 86 -9.43 -7.76 11.61
C VAL A 86 -8.78 -6.90 12.69
N ARG A 87 -9.51 -6.67 13.77
CA ARG A 87 -9.05 -5.74 14.83
C ARG A 87 -8.25 -6.48 15.89
N TRP A 88 -6.99 -6.78 15.58
CA TRP A 88 -6.05 -7.40 16.50
C TRP A 88 -5.22 -6.31 17.18
N VAL A 89 -5.29 -6.28 18.51
CA VAL A 89 -4.54 -5.30 19.29
C VAL A 89 -3.04 -5.57 19.19
N GLY A 90 -2.27 -4.51 18.94
CA GLY A 90 -0.80 -4.57 18.93
C GLY A 90 -0.18 -5.02 17.62
N LEU A 91 -0.96 -5.27 16.58
CA LEU A 91 -0.42 -5.64 15.27
C LEU A 91 -0.27 -4.43 14.35
N GLU A 92 0.79 -4.43 13.56
CA GLU A 92 1.04 -3.39 12.55
C GLU A 92 0.25 -3.64 11.27
N ALA A 93 -0.10 -4.90 11.00
CA ALA A 93 -0.83 -5.33 9.82
C ALA A 93 -1.86 -6.38 10.20
N ALA A 94 -2.92 -6.50 9.41
CA ALA A 94 -3.99 -7.45 9.65
C ALA A 94 -4.63 -7.89 8.33
N PRO A 95 -5.20 -9.10 8.29
CA PRO A 95 -6.06 -9.48 7.17
C PRO A 95 -7.24 -8.52 7.04
N ILE A 96 -7.68 -8.31 5.82
CA ILE A 96 -8.70 -7.33 5.52
C ILE A 96 -9.71 -7.86 4.50
N ALA A 97 -10.98 -7.56 4.71
CA ALA A 97 -12.00 -7.69 3.70
C ALA A 97 -12.17 -6.34 2.99
N MET A 98 -12.17 -6.35 1.66
CA MET A 98 -12.20 -5.14 0.86
C MET A 98 -13.29 -5.23 -0.20
N VAL A 99 -14.09 -4.19 -0.34
CA VAL A 99 -15.23 -4.13 -1.26
C VAL A 99 -15.17 -2.81 -2.02
N ALA A 100 -15.30 -2.89 -3.34
CA ALA A 100 -15.46 -1.72 -4.19
C ALA A 100 -16.94 -1.51 -4.51
N ILE A 101 -17.41 -0.28 -4.41
CA ILE A 101 -18.76 0.13 -4.78
C ILE A 101 -18.69 0.82 -6.14
N ILE A 102 -19.39 0.26 -7.10
CA ILE A 102 -19.39 0.71 -8.48
C ILE A 102 -20.72 1.36 -8.88
#